data_c1ec4ed56b003ae711f961172418341a
#
_entry.id   c1ec4ed56b003ae711f961172418341a
#
_cell.length_a   1.000
_cell.length_b   1.000
_cell.length_c   1.000
_cell.angle_alpha   90.00
_cell.angle_beta   90.00
_cell.angle_gamma   90.00
#
_symmetry.space_group_name_H-M   'P 1'
#
loop_
_entity.id
_entity.type
_entity.pdbx_description
1 polymer ?
#
loop_
_entity_poly.entity_id
_entity_poly.type
_entity_poly.pdbx_seq_one_letter_code
_entity_poly.pdbx_strand_id
1 'polypeptide(L)'
;MKKKGFVAAARAAVLASSMLSVPASAWSKDDIIAGDEYTLIVSYHWSGIDQLVIGDTEDGTYFIAHGNTGCIAIVMEDENTVPDTTTISSNLNAVPAESYQFDGLYERWNEQIATLFSPLLNLKTTYFVSASEQDAEKFYQLPGVEAVYEVRSEAHHSAWIGDGTSASINVSVKVSKGTDFGIEQCADLPYTVSSVTEIESTDDAMDAYKLVVKVPDGKIYKAALDMLRTLLEEDIVPDASVSYMTTALALVGNPVLKEVPNHYLAANSDLDGDGTVDVQDAVELLTYYARKAANLPASFSHLDDQEAALQLADVNQDGTVDAADAVEILTYYTKQAAGLL
;
A
#
# COMPACT_ATOMS: atom_id res chain seq x y z
N MET A 1 16.90 25.05 13.17
CA MET A 1 16.20 24.43 12.04
C MET A 1 16.26 22.90 11.99
N LYS A 2 16.36 22.17 13.11
CA LYS A 2 16.43 20.67 13.13
C LYS A 2 15.25 19.97 13.83
N LYS A 3 14.18 20.69 14.18
CA LYS A 3 13.00 20.10 14.86
C LYS A 3 11.78 19.84 13.96
N LYS A 4 11.73 20.41 12.75
CA LYS A 4 10.57 20.22 11.83
C LYS A 4 10.57 18.86 11.11
N GLY A 5 11.74 18.29 10.81
CA GLY A 5 11.81 16.99 10.11
C GLY A 5 11.39 15.78 10.95
N PHE A 6 11.50 15.85 12.28
CA PHE A 6 11.14 14.71 13.15
C PHE A 6 9.61 14.61 13.39
N VAL A 7 8.90 15.73 13.30
CA VAL A 7 7.45 15.75 13.45
C VAL A 7 6.74 15.24 12.20
N ALA A 8 7.31 15.47 11.02
CA ALA A 8 6.75 14.99 9.75
C ALA A 8 6.87 13.45 9.63
N ALA A 9 8.02 12.87 10.01
CA ALA A 9 8.21 11.42 10.00
C ALA A 9 7.31 10.68 11.02
N ALA A 10 7.06 11.28 12.18
CA ALA A 10 6.17 10.71 13.18
C ALA A 10 4.68 10.76 12.76
N ARG A 11 4.29 11.80 11.98
CA ARG A 11 2.92 11.91 11.45
C ARG A 11 2.68 10.93 10.30
N ALA A 12 3.64 10.71 9.43
CA ALA A 12 3.55 9.71 8.37
C ALA A 12 3.33 8.30 8.92
N ALA A 13 3.98 7.94 10.04
CA ALA A 13 3.81 6.64 10.70
C ALA A 13 2.45 6.47 11.39
N VAL A 14 1.84 7.58 11.85
CA VAL A 14 0.51 7.54 12.50
C VAL A 14 -0.61 7.47 11.46
N LEU A 15 -0.44 8.08 10.28
CA LEU A 15 -1.44 8.02 9.20
C LEU A 15 -1.48 6.65 8.50
N ALA A 16 -0.38 5.93 8.47
CA ALA A 16 -0.35 4.55 7.97
C ALA A 16 -1.14 3.56 8.86
N SER A 17 -1.50 3.95 10.08
CA SER A 17 -2.22 3.10 11.04
C SER A 17 -3.66 3.52 11.33
N SER A 18 -4.13 4.67 10.84
CA SER A 18 -5.52 5.12 11.02
C SER A 18 -6.28 5.10 9.70
N MET A 19 -6.85 3.95 9.35
CA MET A 19 -7.83 3.83 8.28
C MET A 19 -9.13 4.49 8.69
N LEU A 20 -9.22 5.80 8.58
CA LEU A 20 -10.49 6.52 8.63
C LEU A 20 -10.95 6.70 7.18
N SER A 21 -12.15 6.22 6.89
CA SER A 21 -12.81 6.41 5.61
C SER A 21 -13.06 7.89 5.39
N VAL A 22 -12.19 8.56 4.65
CA VAL A 22 -12.41 9.92 4.19
C VAL A 22 -13.29 9.85 2.94
N PRO A 23 -14.39 10.63 2.84
CA PRO A 23 -15.17 10.67 1.61
C PRO A 23 -14.27 11.11 0.45
N ALA A 24 -14.42 10.42 -0.70
CA ALA A 24 -13.54 10.49 -1.88
C ALA A 24 -13.37 11.87 -2.54
N SER A 25 -13.87 12.92 -1.95
CA SER A 25 -13.85 14.30 -2.50
C SER A 25 -13.36 15.36 -1.53
N ALA A 26 -13.01 14.99 -0.30
CA ALA A 26 -12.60 15.97 0.71
C ALA A 26 -11.21 15.62 1.24
N TRP A 27 -10.29 16.56 1.12
CA TRP A 27 -8.97 16.51 1.71
C TRP A 27 -9.00 17.32 2.99
N SER A 28 -8.64 16.70 4.09
CA SER A 28 -8.51 17.40 5.36
C SER A 28 -7.07 17.85 5.58
N LYS A 29 -6.86 18.74 6.55
CA LYS A 29 -5.54 19.14 7.00
C LYS A 29 -4.62 17.95 7.34
N ASP A 30 -5.20 16.86 7.82
CA ASP A 30 -4.48 15.66 8.24
C ASP A 30 -4.07 14.77 7.06
N ASP A 31 -4.70 14.95 5.89
CA ASP A 31 -4.39 14.20 4.66
C ASP A 31 -3.24 14.83 3.87
N ILE A 32 -2.83 16.05 4.21
CA ILE A 32 -1.75 16.76 3.53
C ILE A 32 -0.43 16.43 4.20
N ILE A 33 0.34 15.57 3.56
CA ILE A 33 1.68 15.19 4.00
C ILE A 33 2.70 15.88 3.11
N ALA A 34 3.55 16.71 3.71
CA ALA A 34 4.66 17.30 3.01
C ALA A 34 5.84 16.32 3.00
N GLY A 35 6.02 15.58 1.90
CA GLY A 35 7.29 14.92 1.59
C GLY A 35 8.27 15.95 1.06
N ASP A 36 8.24 16.14 -0.22
CA ASP A 36 8.85 17.27 -0.90
C ASP A 36 7.84 18.41 -1.06
N GLU A 37 8.31 19.59 -1.44
CA GLU A 37 7.50 20.79 -1.60
C GLU A 37 6.31 20.59 -2.57
N TYR A 38 6.38 19.62 -3.46
CA TYR A 38 5.42 19.38 -4.55
C TYR A 38 4.74 18.02 -4.51
N THR A 39 4.91 17.26 -3.44
CA THR A 39 4.33 15.92 -3.32
C THR A 39 3.20 15.90 -2.31
N LEU A 40 2.07 15.38 -2.72
CA LEU A 40 0.91 15.14 -1.88
C LEU A 40 0.68 13.64 -1.79
N ILE A 41 0.72 13.12 -0.58
CA ILE A 41 0.43 11.72 -0.30
C ILE A 41 -0.87 11.67 0.49
N VAL A 42 -1.83 10.89 0.01
CA VAL A 42 -3.10 10.69 0.66
C VAL A 42 -3.37 9.22 0.79
N SER A 43 -3.64 8.81 2.02
CA SER A 43 -4.21 7.51 2.29
C SER A 43 -5.72 7.67 2.34
N TYR A 44 -6.44 7.04 1.42
CA TYR A 44 -7.87 7.01 1.51
C TYR A 44 -8.45 5.70 0.99
N HIS A 45 -9.58 5.36 1.56
CA HIS A 45 -10.25 4.11 1.29
C HIS A 45 -11.42 4.36 0.33
N TRP A 46 -11.17 4.20 -0.96
CA TRP A 46 -12.21 4.33 -1.97
C TRP A 46 -12.03 3.28 -3.06
N SER A 47 -13.03 2.42 -3.23
CA SER A 47 -13.09 1.44 -4.32
C SER A 47 -11.77 0.66 -4.55
N GLY A 48 -11.12 0.23 -3.47
CA GLY A 48 -9.90 -0.56 -3.53
C GLY A 48 -8.59 0.23 -3.69
N ILE A 49 -8.63 1.57 -3.73
CA ILE A 49 -7.43 2.40 -3.68
C ILE A 49 -7.16 2.77 -2.23
N ASP A 50 -6.03 2.35 -1.70
CA ASP A 50 -5.62 2.60 -0.32
C ASP A 50 -4.52 3.66 -0.19
N GLN A 51 -3.85 4.01 -1.30
CA GLN A 51 -2.88 5.08 -1.34
C GLN A 51 -2.88 5.79 -2.68
N LEU A 52 -2.80 7.11 -2.66
CA LEU A 52 -2.63 7.95 -3.83
C LEU A 52 -1.50 8.94 -3.57
N VAL A 53 -0.52 8.97 -4.45
CA VAL A 53 0.59 9.93 -4.45
C VAL A 53 0.45 10.83 -5.66
N ILE A 54 0.45 12.13 -5.46
CA ILE A 54 0.37 13.11 -6.53
C ILE A 54 1.52 14.09 -6.37
N GLY A 55 2.19 14.43 -7.46
CA GLY A 55 3.30 15.37 -7.42
C GLY A 55 3.50 16.11 -8.72
N ASP A 56 4.17 17.23 -8.63
CA ASP A 56 4.72 17.98 -9.76
C ASP A 56 6.23 17.80 -9.78
N THR A 57 6.78 17.52 -10.94
CA THR A 57 8.23 17.44 -11.18
C THR A 57 8.64 18.45 -12.25
N GLU A 58 9.94 18.65 -12.45
CA GLU A 58 10.44 19.47 -13.56
C GLU A 58 10.00 18.89 -14.92
N ASP A 59 9.89 17.57 -15.01
CA ASP A 59 9.49 16.83 -16.22
C ASP A 59 7.98 16.72 -16.39
N GLY A 60 7.20 17.18 -15.44
CA GLY A 60 5.73 17.16 -15.47
C GLY A 60 5.10 16.60 -14.20
N THR A 61 3.76 16.58 -14.18
CA THR A 61 2.99 16.02 -13.09
C THR A 61 2.96 14.49 -13.15
N TYR A 62 2.93 13.86 -12.00
CA TYR A 62 2.78 12.41 -11.90
C TYR A 62 1.71 12.04 -10.87
N PHE A 63 1.19 10.84 -11.00
CA PHE A 63 0.46 10.22 -9.92
C PHE A 63 0.77 8.72 -9.84
N ILE A 64 0.65 8.18 -8.65
CA ILE A 64 0.78 6.75 -8.37
C ILE A 64 -0.41 6.37 -7.49
N ALA A 65 -1.20 5.43 -7.94
CA ALA A 65 -2.29 4.87 -7.15
C ALA A 65 -1.99 3.41 -6.82
N HIS A 66 -2.02 3.08 -5.55
CA HIS A 66 -1.87 1.72 -5.06
C HIS A 66 -3.19 1.26 -4.47
N GLY A 67 -3.65 0.09 -4.88
CA GLY A 67 -4.87 -0.49 -4.38
C GLY A 67 -4.66 -1.89 -3.83
N ASN A 68 -5.17 -2.14 -2.62
CA ASN A 68 -5.35 -3.48 -2.10
C ASN A 68 -6.71 -3.99 -2.59
N THR A 69 -6.71 -5.08 -3.35
CA THR A 69 -7.93 -5.66 -3.89
C THR A 69 -8.70 -6.50 -2.86
N GLY A 70 -8.09 -6.76 -1.70
CA GLY A 70 -8.60 -7.74 -0.74
C GLY A 70 -8.57 -9.18 -1.30
N CYS A 71 -7.79 -9.41 -2.36
CA CYS A 71 -7.63 -10.69 -3.00
C CYS A 71 -6.22 -11.24 -2.75
N ILE A 72 -6.15 -12.50 -2.37
CA ILE A 72 -4.93 -13.28 -2.24
C ILE A 72 -4.91 -14.33 -3.34
N ALA A 73 -3.78 -14.48 -4.03
CA ALA A 73 -3.54 -15.55 -4.97
C ALA A 73 -2.76 -16.68 -4.26
N ILE A 74 -3.31 -17.87 -4.29
CA ILE A 74 -2.69 -19.10 -3.76
C ILE A 74 -2.26 -19.91 -4.95
N VAL A 75 -0.96 -20.17 -5.10
CA VAL A 75 -0.39 -21.02 -6.14
C VAL A 75 -0.13 -22.40 -5.57
N MET A 76 -0.66 -23.41 -6.23
CA MET A 76 -0.50 -24.82 -5.85
C MET A 76 0.64 -25.46 -6.64
N GLU A 77 1.31 -26.43 -6.06
CA GLU A 77 2.38 -27.22 -6.68
C GLU A 77 1.91 -27.98 -7.94
N ASP A 78 0.62 -28.36 -8.00
CA ASP A 78 0.06 -29.12 -9.12
C ASP A 78 -1.39 -28.70 -9.43
N GLU A 79 -1.86 -29.06 -10.66
CA GLU A 79 -3.19 -28.72 -11.18
C GLU A 79 -4.35 -29.53 -10.51
N ASN A 80 -4.05 -30.54 -9.71
CA ASN A 80 -5.06 -31.44 -9.13
C ASN A 80 -5.36 -31.13 -7.67
N THR A 81 -4.49 -30.34 -7.03
CA THR A 81 -4.64 -29.98 -5.62
C THR A 81 -5.47 -28.70 -5.48
N VAL A 82 -6.55 -28.78 -4.73
CA VAL A 82 -7.44 -27.64 -4.43
C VAL A 82 -7.20 -27.22 -2.98
N PRO A 83 -6.90 -25.93 -2.71
CA PRO A 83 -6.65 -25.48 -1.35
C PRO A 83 -7.96 -25.49 -0.54
N ASP A 84 -7.96 -26.19 0.60
CA ASP A 84 -9.07 -26.17 1.55
C ASP A 84 -8.92 -24.98 2.52
N THR A 85 -9.29 -23.81 2.04
CA THR A 85 -9.19 -22.57 2.83
C THR A 85 -10.16 -22.52 4.01
N THR A 86 -11.14 -23.44 4.08
CA THR A 86 -12.07 -23.52 5.22
C THR A 86 -11.38 -23.92 6.51
N THR A 87 -10.21 -24.53 6.44
CA THR A 87 -9.36 -24.86 7.59
C THR A 87 -8.73 -23.62 8.22
N ILE A 88 -8.53 -22.55 7.45
CA ILE A 88 -8.05 -21.27 7.94
C ILE A 88 -9.20 -20.44 8.52
N SER A 89 -10.31 -20.33 7.78
CA SER A 89 -11.55 -19.70 8.24
C SER A 89 -12.73 -20.19 7.40
N SER A 90 -13.85 -20.45 8.07
CA SER A 90 -15.09 -20.90 7.42
C SER A 90 -15.69 -19.90 6.42
N ASN A 91 -15.25 -18.65 6.46
CA ASN A 91 -15.71 -17.61 5.54
C ASN A 91 -14.83 -17.47 4.29
N LEU A 92 -13.71 -18.18 4.23
CA LEU A 92 -12.79 -18.12 3.12
C LEU A 92 -13.14 -19.24 2.11
N ASN A 93 -13.28 -18.83 0.84
CA ASN A 93 -13.55 -19.74 -0.25
C ASN A 93 -12.59 -19.45 -1.39
N ALA A 94 -11.68 -20.38 -1.64
CA ALA A 94 -10.76 -20.30 -2.76
C ALA A 94 -11.47 -20.71 -4.06
N VAL A 95 -11.34 -19.87 -5.07
CA VAL A 95 -11.97 -20.04 -6.37
C VAL A 95 -10.88 -20.12 -7.43
N PRO A 96 -10.94 -21.06 -8.41
CA PRO A 96 -9.99 -21.06 -9.52
C PRO A 96 -9.85 -19.67 -10.13
N ALA A 97 -8.63 -19.25 -10.42
CA ALA A 97 -8.35 -17.87 -10.85
C ALA A 97 -9.20 -17.44 -12.04
N GLU A 98 -9.44 -18.35 -13.01
CA GLU A 98 -10.25 -18.07 -14.20
C GLU A 98 -11.74 -17.81 -13.89
N SER A 99 -12.22 -18.22 -12.72
CA SER A 99 -13.62 -18.09 -12.28
C SER A 99 -13.82 -16.99 -11.24
N TYR A 100 -12.74 -16.38 -10.76
CA TYR A 100 -12.81 -15.35 -9.74
C TYR A 100 -13.39 -14.06 -10.30
N GLN A 101 -14.17 -13.34 -9.49
CA GLN A 101 -14.77 -12.07 -9.86
C GLN A 101 -14.23 -10.97 -8.96
N PHE A 102 -13.59 -9.97 -9.58
CA PHE A 102 -13.18 -8.75 -8.92
C PHE A 102 -14.33 -7.74 -8.89
N ASP A 103 -14.40 -6.97 -7.83
CA ASP A 103 -15.46 -5.98 -7.61
C ASP A 103 -15.01 -4.54 -7.89
N GLY A 104 -15.97 -3.68 -8.16
CA GLY A 104 -15.79 -2.23 -8.23
C GLY A 104 -14.82 -1.81 -9.33
N LEU A 105 -13.73 -1.11 -8.94
CA LEU A 105 -12.72 -0.62 -9.89
C LEU A 105 -11.97 -1.73 -10.63
N TYR A 106 -11.96 -2.92 -10.10
CA TYR A 106 -11.26 -4.06 -10.67
C TYR A 106 -12.16 -4.93 -11.56
N GLU A 107 -13.43 -4.59 -11.72
CA GLU A 107 -14.40 -5.36 -12.50
C GLU A 107 -13.92 -5.61 -13.93
N ARG A 108 -13.26 -4.65 -14.56
CA ARG A 108 -12.67 -4.81 -15.90
C ARG A 108 -11.60 -5.91 -15.99
N TRP A 109 -10.99 -6.33 -14.87
CA TRP A 109 -10.04 -7.43 -14.86
C TRP A 109 -10.73 -8.77 -15.11
N ASN A 110 -11.99 -8.89 -14.76
CA ASN A 110 -12.77 -10.12 -14.95
C ASN A 110 -12.78 -10.57 -16.42
N GLU A 111 -12.86 -9.63 -17.37
CA GLU A 111 -12.85 -9.93 -18.80
C GLU A 111 -11.45 -10.19 -19.35
N GLN A 112 -10.40 -9.79 -18.63
CA GLN A 112 -9.02 -9.81 -19.11
C GLN A 112 -8.09 -10.66 -18.22
N ILE A 113 -8.62 -11.40 -17.29
CA ILE A 113 -7.84 -12.12 -16.27
C ILE A 113 -6.76 -13.03 -16.90
N ALA A 114 -7.09 -13.76 -17.94
CA ALA A 114 -6.14 -14.63 -18.64
C ALA A 114 -5.00 -13.82 -19.30
N THR A 115 -5.28 -12.62 -19.78
CA THR A 115 -4.28 -11.76 -20.44
C THR A 115 -3.40 -11.03 -19.41
N LEU A 116 -3.99 -10.59 -18.32
CA LEU A 116 -3.32 -9.78 -17.30
C LEU A 116 -2.53 -10.63 -16.30
N PHE A 117 -3.03 -11.78 -15.92
CA PHE A 117 -2.44 -12.62 -14.88
C PHE A 117 -1.62 -13.79 -15.41
N SER A 118 -1.92 -14.36 -16.59
CA SER A 118 -1.16 -15.49 -17.14
C SER A 118 0.34 -15.22 -17.37
N PRO A 119 0.80 -13.98 -17.63
CA PRO A 119 2.23 -13.70 -17.67
C PRO A 119 2.91 -13.72 -16.28
N LEU A 120 2.12 -13.63 -15.20
CA LEU A 120 2.58 -13.51 -13.82
C LEU A 120 2.37 -14.80 -13.04
N LEU A 121 1.30 -15.54 -13.33
CA LEU A 121 0.85 -16.73 -12.60
C LEU A 121 0.44 -17.84 -13.59
N ASN A 122 0.65 -19.08 -13.20
CA ASN A 122 0.01 -20.22 -13.86
C ASN A 122 -1.44 -20.32 -13.37
N LEU A 123 -2.40 -19.85 -14.17
CA LEU A 123 -3.81 -19.78 -13.78
C LEU A 123 -4.44 -21.14 -13.48
N LYS A 124 -3.89 -22.24 -14.01
CA LYS A 124 -4.41 -23.59 -13.77
C LYS A 124 -4.09 -24.10 -12.37
N THR A 125 -3.00 -23.62 -11.78
CA THR A 125 -2.60 -23.96 -10.41
C THR A 125 -2.93 -22.85 -9.42
N THR A 126 -3.53 -21.74 -9.89
CA THR A 126 -3.78 -20.58 -9.05
C THR A 126 -5.25 -20.50 -8.64
N TYR A 127 -5.45 -20.19 -7.37
CA TYR A 127 -6.75 -19.94 -6.75
C TYR A 127 -6.74 -18.53 -6.15
N PHE A 128 -7.84 -17.80 -6.34
CA PHE A 128 -8.06 -16.52 -5.69
C PHE A 128 -9.01 -16.68 -4.53
N VAL A 129 -8.73 -15.96 -3.45
CA VAL A 129 -9.55 -15.90 -2.25
C VAL A 129 -9.66 -14.47 -1.75
N SER A 130 -10.86 -14.05 -1.35
CA SER A 130 -11.06 -12.77 -0.67
C SER A 130 -10.64 -12.93 0.78
N ALA A 131 -9.49 -12.36 1.15
CA ALA A 131 -8.92 -12.48 2.47
C ALA A 131 -8.14 -11.21 2.86
N SER A 132 -7.93 -11.02 4.16
CA SER A 132 -7.09 -9.94 4.67
C SER A 132 -5.61 -10.25 4.48
N GLU A 133 -4.77 -9.20 4.45
CA GLU A 133 -3.31 -9.36 4.46
C GLU A 133 -2.84 -10.17 5.68
N GLN A 134 -3.53 -10.06 6.81
CA GLN A 134 -3.21 -10.80 8.04
C GLN A 134 -3.46 -12.29 7.93
N ASP A 135 -4.36 -12.71 7.03
CA ASP A 135 -4.64 -14.12 6.80
C ASP A 135 -3.79 -14.71 5.68
N ALA A 136 -3.14 -13.87 4.87
CA ALA A 136 -2.43 -14.31 3.67
C ALA A 136 -1.33 -15.32 3.97
N GLU A 137 -0.55 -15.07 5.01
CA GLU A 137 0.55 -15.96 5.41
C GLU A 137 0.06 -17.34 5.88
N LYS A 138 -1.14 -17.40 6.47
CA LYS A 138 -1.70 -18.66 6.97
C LYS A 138 -1.97 -19.68 5.87
N PHE A 139 -2.10 -19.23 4.61
CA PHE A 139 -2.32 -20.13 3.49
C PHE A 139 -1.14 -21.06 3.23
N TYR A 140 0.06 -20.72 3.66
CA TYR A 140 1.21 -21.62 3.58
C TYR A 140 1.09 -22.87 4.48
N GLN A 141 0.12 -22.90 5.41
CA GLN A 141 -0.18 -24.10 6.19
C GLN A 141 -0.99 -25.15 5.40
N LEU A 142 -1.54 -24.78 4.25
CA LEU A 142 -2.33 -25.68 3.42
C LEU A 142 -1.42 -26.61 2.64
N PRO A 143 -1.74 -27.91 2.56
CA PRO A 143 -0.94 -28.86 1.80
C PRO A 143 -0.82 -28.48 0.32
N GLY A 144 0.39 -28.53 -0.23
CA GLY A 144 0.67 -28.31 -1.65
C GLY A 144 0.60 -26.84 -2.09
N VAL A 145 0.70 -25.90 -1.16
CA VAL A 145 0.87 -24.48 -1.49
C VAL A 145 2.33 -24.20 -1.79
N GLU A 146 2.60 -23.76 -3.01
CA GLU A 146 3.94 -23.35 -3.49
C GLU A 146 4.23 -21.89 -3.18
N ALA A 147 3.27 -20.98 -3.46
CA ALA A 147 3.44 -19.56 -3.23
C ALA A 147 2.11 -18.87 -2.92
N VAL A 148 2.20 -17.76 -2.20
CA VAL A 148 1.06 -16.89 -1.87
C VAL A 148 1.40 -15.46 -2.25
N TYR A 149 0.48 -14.76 -2.91
CA TYR A 149 0.65 -13.37 -3.31
C TYR A 149 -0.55 -12.53 -2.91
N GLU A 150 -0.29 -11.31 -2.44
CA GLU A 150 -1.29 -10.25 -2.41
C GLU A 150 -1.51 -9.75 -3.83
N VAL A 151 -2.75 -9.72 -4.29
CA VAL A 151 -3.12 -9.11 -5.56
C VAL A 151 -3.37 -7.63 -5.33
N ARG A 152 -2.54 -6.80 -5.90
CA ARG A 152 -2.61 -5.34 -5.78
C ARG A 152 -2.84 -4.69 -7.14
N SER A 153 -3.33 -3.47 -7.12
CA SER A 153 -3.38 -2.60 -8.29
C SER A 153 -2.36 -1.50 -8.16
N GLU A 154 -1.60 -1.27 -9.22
CA GLU A 154 -0.67 -0.15 -9.28
C GLU A 154 -0.85 0.59 -10.60
N ALA A 155 -1.11 1.89 -10.53
CA ALA A 155 -1.25 2.75 -11.68
C ALA A 155 -0.29 3.93 -11.57
N HIS A 156 0.54 4.08 -12.59
CA HIS A 156 1.45 5.21 -12.75
C HIS A 156 1.02 6.04 -13.95
N HIS A 157 0.95 7.35 -13.77
CA HIS A 157 0.61 8.25 -14.86
C HIS A 157 1.35 9.58 -14.73
N SER A 158 1.94 10.04 -15.81
CA SER A 158 2.76 11.26 -15.82
C SER A 158 1.97 12.54 -16.13
N ALA A 159 0.74 12.47 -16.60
CA ALA A 159 -0.05 13.66 -16.97
C ALA A 159 -1.54 13.33 -17.07
N TRP A 160 -2.14 12.88 -15.99
CA TRP A 160 -3.49 12.33 -16.03
C TRP A 160 -4.61 13.34 -15.78
N ILE A 161 -4.31 14.46 -15.18
CA ILE A 161 -5.29 15.52 -14.99
C ILE A 161 -5.06 16.58 -16.05
N GLY A 162 -5.84 16.50 -17.08
CA GLY A 162 -5.67 17.36 -18.25
C GLY A 162 -4.18 17.48 -18.56
N ASP A 163 -3.60 17.26 -19.50
CA ASP A 163 -2.23 17.41 -20.01
C ASP A 163 -1.25 18.34 -19.21
N GLY A 164 -1.52 18.66 -17.95
CA GLY A 164 -0.78 19.64 -17.14
C GLY A 164 -0.95 21.09 -17.62
N THR A 165 -1.81 21.33 -18.59
CA THR A 165 -2.07 22.66 -19.17
C THR A 165 -3.33 23.32 -18.60
N SER A 166 -3.95 22.71 -17.59
CA SER A 166 -5.13 23.28 -16.95
C SER A 166 -4.78 24.65 -16.37
N ALA A 167 -5.39 25.68 -16.91
CA ALA A 167 -5.17 27.06 -16.46
C ALA A 167 -5.83 27.38 -15.11
N SER A 168 -6.57 26.43 -14.53
CA SER A 168 -7.29 26.61 -13.26
C SER A 168 -7.62 25.30 -12.57
N ILE A 169 -7.74 25.37 -11.23
CA ILE A 169 -8.32 24.33 -10.36
C ILE A 169 -9.53 24.86 -9.66
N ASN A 170 -10.41 23.92 -9.21
CA ASN A 170 -11.56 24.24 -8.37
C ASN A 170 -11.24 23.82 -6.93
N VAL A 171 -11.30 24.78 -6.01
CA VAL A 171 -11.16 24.52 -4.57
C VAL A 171 -12.51 24.76 -3.92
N SER A 172 -13.02 23.78 -3.20
CA SER A 172 -14.23 23.92 -2.38
C SER A 172 -13.78 24.22 -0.95
N VAL A 173 -14.40 25.20 -0.33
CA VAL A 173 -14.16 25.57 1.07
C VAL A 173 -15.47 25.56 1.83
N LYS A 174 -15.42 25.26 3.12
CA LYS A 174 -16.54 25.40 4.03
C LYS A 174 -16.18 26.39 5.14
N VAL A 175 -17.12 27.21 5.50
CA VAL A 175 -17.03 28.18 6.60
C VAL A 175 -18.23 28.02 7.52
N SER A 176 -18.13 28.51 8.74
CA SER A 176 -19.26 28.48 9.67
C SER A 176 -20.47 29.21 9.08
N LYS A 177 -21.65 28.65 9.28
CA LYS A 177 -22.89 29.18 8.73
C LYS A 177 -23.09 30.67 9.05
N GLY A 178 -23.42 31.43 8.00
CA GLY A 178 -23.60 32.87 8.10
C GLY A 178 -22.32 33.68 8.05
N THR A 179 -21.17 33.04 7.77
CA THR A 179 -19.90 33.73 7.52
C THR A 179 -19.91 34.26 6.10
N ASP A 180 -19.72 35.58 5.93
CA ASP A 180 -19.54 36.19 4.61
C ASP A 180 -18.14 35.83 4.07
N PHE A 181 -18.10 34.99 3.04
CA PHE A 181 -16.87 34.54 2.41
C PHE A 181 -16.90 34.85 0.91
N GLY A 182 -16.03 35.71 0.48
CA GLY A 182 -15.98 36.20 -0.89
C GLY A 182 -14.56 36.34 -1.42
N ILE A 183 -14.42 36.99 -2.56
CA ILE A 183 -13.12 37.15 -3.22
C ILE A 183 -12.14 38.01 -2.42
N GLU A 184 -12.64 38.88 -1.54
CA GLU A 184 -11.81 39.75 -0.70
C GLU A 184 -11.02 38.94 0.35
N GLN A 185 -11.62 37.85 0.88
CA GLN A 185 -10.96 36.94 1.80
C GLN A 185 -9.88 36.08 1.14
N CYS A 186 -9.84 36.09 -0.19
CA CYS A 186 -8.86 35.32 -0.98
C CYS A 186 -7.66 36.15 -1.45
N ALA A 187 -7.54 37.43 -1.01
CA ALA A 187 -6.52 38.35 -1.55
C ALA A 187 -5.08 37.92 -1.24
N ASP A 188 -4.85 37.28 -0.09
CA ASP A 188 -3.52 36.89 0.39
C ASP A 188 -3.20 35.40 0.06
N LEU A 189 -4.06 34.71 -0.70
CA LEU A 189 -3.81 33.33 -1.10
C LEU A 189 -2.69 33.25 -2.15
N PRO A 190 -1.95 32.13 -2.19
CA PRO A 190 -0.73 31.99 -3.03
C PRO A 190 -1.02 32.07 -4.53
N TYR A 191 -2.27 31.83 -4.95
CA TYR A 191 -2.69 31.91 -6.34
C TYR A 191 -3.92 32.79 -6.50
N THR A 192 -4.06 33.38 -7.67
CA THR A 192 -5.19 34.27 -7.98
C THR A 192 -6.51 33.51 -8.05
N VAL A 193 -7.41 33.83 -7.15
CA VAL A 193 -8.81 33.39 -7.22
C VAL A 193 -9.56 34.27 -8.22
N SER A 194 -10.11 33.66 -9.26
CA SER A 194 -10.84 34.39 -10.32
C SER A 194 -12.32 34.53 -10.04
N SER A 195 -12.89 33.62 -9.25
CA SER A 195 -14.28 33.70 -8.78
C SER A 195 -14.49 32.90 -7.50
N VAL A 196 -15.41 33.37 -6.68
CA VAL A 196 -15.95 32.68 -5.51
C VAL A 196 -17.45 32.55 -5.75
N THR A 197 -17.98 31.37 -5.59
CA THR A 197 -19.42 31.08 -5.82
C THR A 197 -19.93 30.21 -4.69
N GLU A 198 -21.02 30.63 -4.05
CA GLU A 198 -21.71 29.82 -3.05
C GLU A 198 -22.29 28.55 -3.72
N ILE A 199 -22.11 27.42 -3.06
CA ILE A 199 -22.61 26.11 -3.48
C ILE A 199 -23.43 25.47 -2.36
N GLU A 200 -24.22 24.46 -2.69
CA GLU A 200 -25.00 23.72 -1.71
C GLU A 200 -24.05 23.01 -0.72
N SER A 201 -24.26 23.25 0.57
CA SER A 201 -23.52 22.57 1.62
C SER A 201 -24.23 21.27 2.02
N THR A 202 -23.49 20.22 2.21
CA THR A 202 -23.99 18.95 2.79
C THR A 202 -24.01 18.96 4.31
N ASP A 203 -23.49 20.02 4.93
CA ASP A 203 -23.46 20.22 6.38
C ASP A 203 -24.32 21.45 6.74
N ASP A 204 -25.37 21.22 7.51
CA ASP A 204 -26.30 22.28 7.92
C ASP A 204 -25.67 23.37 8.80
N ALA A 205 -24.53 23.09 9.40
CA ALA A 205 -23.79 24.05 10.24
C ALA A 205 -22.78 24.90 9.46
N MET A 206 -22.58 24.59 8.16
CA MET A 206 -21.56 25.21 7.33
C MET A 206 -22.17 25.77 6.04
N ASP A 207 -21.62 26.88 5.58
CA ASP A 207 -21.82 27.37 4.22
C ASP A 207 -20.64 26.95 3.36
N ALA A 208 -20.88 26.60 2.10
CA ALA A 208 -19.87 26.10 1.19
C ALA A 208 -19.69 27.01 -0.02
N TYR A 209 -18.45 27.19 -0.42
CA TYR A 209 -18.08 28.03 -1.56
C TYR A 209 -17.11 27.29 -2.48
N LYS A 210 -17.26 27.55 -3.78
CA LYS A 210 -16.34 27.08 -4.82
C LYS A 210 -15.46 28.25 -5.29
N LEU A 211 -14.15 28.06 -5.18
CA LEU A 211 -13.15 28.97 -5.68
C LEU A 211 -12.61 28.45 -7.02
N VAL A 212 -12.52 29.30 -8.02
CA VAL A 212 -11.79 29.01 -9.26
C VAL A 212 -10.44 29.70 -9.17
N VAL A 213 -9.37 28.90 -9.06
CA VAL A 213 -8.02 29.38 -8.85
C VAL A 213 -7.23 29.26 -10.15
N LYS A 214 -6.58 30.33 -10.58
CA LYS A 214 -5.73 30.36 -11.77
C LYS A 214 -4.38 29.71 -11.47
N VAL A 215 -3.93 28.81 -12.35
CA VAL A 215 -2.65 28.12 -12.26
C VAL A 215 -1.79 28.50 -13.47
N PRO A 216 -0.95 29.53 -13.35
CA PRO A 216 -0.25 30.10 -14.50
C PRO A 216 0.75 29.14 -15.14
N ASP A 217 1.35 28.25 -14.37
CA ASP A 217 2.42 27.35 -14.82
C ASP A 217 1.92 25.95 -15.21
N GLY A 218 0.60 25.72 -15.15
CA GLY A 218 0.03 24.39 -15.33
C GLY A 218 0.35 23.37 -14.21
N LYS A 219 1.01 23.83 -13.15
CA LYS A 219 1.40 23.04 -11.98
C LYS A 219 0.22 22.84 -11.03
N ILE A 220 -0.79 22.11 -11.50
CA ILE A 220 -2.09 21.98 -10.81
C ILE A 220 -1.98 21.33 -9.43
N TYR A 221 -1.08 20.37 -9.24
CA TYR A 221 -0.91 19.68 -7.96
C TYR A 221 -0.20 20.56 -6.94
N LYS A 222 0.85 21.26 -7.39
CA LYS A 222 1.51 22.25 -6.55
C LYS A 222 0.52 23.33 -6.11
N ALA A 223 -0.27 23.86 -7.05
CA ALA A 223 -1.27 24.86 -6.73
C ALA A 223 -2.34 24.33 -5.77
N ALA A 224 -2.80 23.10 -5.95
CA ALA A 224 -3.74 22.46 -5.04
C ALA A 224 -3.17 22.32 -3.64
N LEU A 225 -1.93 21.84 -3.52
CA LEU A 225 -1.26 21.64 -2.25
C LEU A 225 -1.00 22.98 -1.52
N ASP A 226 -0.47 23.98 -2.23
CA ASP A 226 -0.21 25.30 -1.67
C ASP A 226 -1.52 25.97 -1.19
N MET A 227 -2.60 25.87 -1.99
CA MET A 227 -3.90 26.41 -1.62
C MET A 227 -4.48 25.72 -0.39
N LEU A 228 -4.46 24.39 -0.36
CA LEU A 228 -4.96 23.62 0.79
C LEU A 228 -4.15 23.92 2.06
N ARG A 229 -2.83 23.98 1.95
CA ARG A 229 -1.96 24.34 3.07
C ARG A 229 -2.28 25.72 3.62
N THR A 230 -2.35 26.72 2.75
CA THR A 230 -2.63 28.08 3.19
C THR A 230 -4.01 28.16 3.83
N LEU A 231 -5.04 27.59 3.19
CA LEU A 231 -6.41 27.65 3.69
C LEU A 231 -6.59 26.94 5.05
N LEU A 232 -5.94 25.79 5.25
CA LEU A 232 -6.14 24.94 6.42
C LEU A 232 -5.08 25.17 7.50
N GLU A 233 -3.80 25.36 7.14
CA GLU A 233 -2.72 25.52 8.12
C GLU A 233 -2.70 26.92 8.73
N GLU A 234 -3.12 27.92 7.96
CA GLU A 234 -3.27 29.29 8.44
C GLU A 234 -4.66 29.57 9.07
N ASP A 235 -5.47 28.53 9.19
CA ASP A 235 -6.83 28.57 9.77
C ASP A 235 -7.76 29.61 9.11
N ILE A 236 -7.60 29.84 7.79
CA ILE A 236 -8.46 30.75 7.02
C ILE A 236 -9.87 30.15 6.90
N VAL A 237 -9.96 28.85 6.67
CA VAL A 237 -11.21 28.08 6.64
C VAL A 237 -11.05 26.79 7.43
N PRO A 238 -12.12 26.28 8.05
CA PRO A 238 -12.04 25.01 8.81
C PRO A 238 -12.00 23.77 7.91
N ASP A 239 -12.46 23.86 6.65
CA ASP A 239 -12.49 22.72 5.71
C ASP A 239 -12.29 23.22 4.29
N ALA A 240 -11.41 22.53 3.55
CA ALA A 240 -11.15 22.79 2.15
C ALA A 240 -10.87 21.48 1.38
N SER A 241 -11.27 21.44 0.11
CA SER A 241 -11.05 20.31 -0.77
C SER A 241 -10.83 20.73 -2.22
N VAL A 242 -10.21 19.85 -3.03
CA VAL A 242 -10.01 20.08 -4.46
C VAL A 242 -10.74 19.04 -5.28
N SER A 243 -11.52 19.48 -6.25
CA SER A 243 -12.50 18.64 -6.95
C SER A 243 -12.01 18.01 -8.27
N TYR A 244 -10.73 18.00 -8.56
CA TYR A 244 -10.20 17.46 -9.83
C TYR A 244 -9.95 15.95 -9.84
N MET A 245 -10.07 15.28 -8.71
CA MET A 245 -9.64 13.90 -8.49
C MET A 245 -10.51 12.82 -9.15
N THR A 246 -11.75 13.15 -9.52
CA THR A 246 -12.72 12.17 -9.98
C THR A 246 -12.33 11.41 -11.25
N THR A 247 -11.52 12.01 -12.11
CA THR A 247 -11.10 11.35 -13.37
C THR A 247 -9.99 10.34 -13.14
N ALA A 248 -9.08 10.62 -12.22
CA ALA A 248 -7.94 9.73 -11.92
C ALA A 248 -8.37 8.43 -11.26
N LEU A 249 -9.33 8.53 -10.38
CA LEU A 249 -9.81 7.41 -9.60
C LEU A 249 -10.57 6.36 -10.43
N ALA A 250 -10.94 6.72 -11.67
CA ALA A 250 -11.46 5.78 -12.64
C ALA A 250 -10.37 4.91 -13.29
N LEU A 251 -9.09 5.21 -13.06
CA LEU A 251 -7.98 4.44 -13.63
C LEU A 251 -7.64 3.29 -12.71
N VAL A 252 -7.98 2.10 -13.14
CA VAL A 252 -7.50 0.87 -12.54
C VAL A 252 -6.13 0.56 -13.14
N GLY A 253 -5.13 0.43 -12.29
CA GLY A 253 -3.78 0.08 -12.70
C GLY A 253 -3.63 -1.36 -13.18
N ASN A 254 -2.43 -1.72 -13.51
CA ASN A 254 -2.09 -3.10 -13.79
C ASN A 254 -2.05 -3.91 -12.49
N PRO A 255 -2.38 -5.21 -12.53
CA PRO A 255 -2.18 -6.08 -11.39
C PRO A 255 -0.69 -6.19 -11.06
N VAL A 256 -0.39 -6.08 -9.79
CA VAL A 256 0.93 -6.32 -9.22
C VAL A 256 0.78 -7.40 -8.17
N LEU A 257 1.66 -8.39 -8.22
CA LEU A 257 1.73 -9.45 -7.23
C LEU A 257 2.82 -9.11 -6.23
N LYS A 258 2.44 -8.99 -4.98
CA LYS A 258 3.37 -8.87 -3.87
C LYS A 258 3.44 -10.23 -3.18
N GLU A 259 4.58 -10.86 -3.24
CA GLU A 259 4.81 -12.13 -2.57
C GLU A 259 4.65 -11.97 -1.05
N VAL A 260 3.92 -12.90 -0.47
CA VAL A 260 3.72 -13.00 0.98
C VAL A 260 4.85 -13.86 1.53
N PRO A 261 5.64 -13.37 2.48
CA PRO A 261 6.70 -14.17 3.07
C PRO A 261 6.16 -15.44 3.72
N ASN A 262 6.83 -16.57 3.52
CA ASN A 262 6.47 -17.83 4.16
C ASN A 262 7.27 -18.04 5.45
N HIS A 263 6.84 -17.41 6.55
CA HIS A 263 7.51 -17.59 7.83
C HIS A 263 7.28 -18.97 8.46
N TYR A 264 6.33 -19.77 7.93
CA TYR A 264 6.16 -21.15 8.39
C TYR A 264 7.32 -22.08 7.96
N LEU A 265 8.08 -21.72 6.94
CA LEU A 265 9.32 -22.44 6.62
C LEU A 265 10.30 -22.36 7.79
N ALA A 266 10.37 -21.24 8.45
CA ALA A 266 11.21 -21.05 9.63
C ALA A 266 10.81 -21.95 10.80
N ALA A 267 9.56 -22.45 10.87
CA ALA A 267 9.13 -23.39 11.91
C ALA A 267 9.90 -24.70 11.96
N ASN A 268 10.61 -25.02 10.87
CA ASN A 268 11.40 -26.25 10.78
C ASN A 268 12.91 -26.00 10.97
N SER A 269 13.32 -24.74 11.17
CA SER A 269 14.74 -24.33 11.21
C SER A 269 15.34 -24.45 12.62
N ASP A 270 15.09 -25.59 13.27
CA ASP A 270 15.79 -25.99 14.51
C ASP A 270 17.24 -26.39 14.14
N LEU A 271 18.15 -25.42 14.11
CA LEU A 271 19.52 -25.61 13.65
C LEU A 271 20.49 -25.98 14.76
N ASP A 272 20.12 -25.73 16.00
CA ASP A 272 20.91 -26.15 17.17
C ASP A 272 20.43 -27.49 17.76
N GLY A 273 19.28 -28.03 17.28
CA GLY A 273 18.78 -29.36 17.60
C GLY A 273 18.16 -29.45 18.99
N ASP A 274 17.73 -28.36 19.60
CA ASP A 274 17.14 -28.35 20.94
C ASP A 274 15.63 -28.62 20.94
N GLY A 275 15.01 -28.71 19.76
CA GLY A 275 13.58 -28.98 19.55
C GLY A 275 12.68 -27.74 19.54
N THR A 276 13.26 -26.55 19.56
CA THR A 276 12.56 -25.28 19.46
C THR A 276 13.20 -24.40 18.40
N VAL A 277 12.44 -23.55 17.74
CA VAL A 277 13.00 -22.55 16.83
C VAL A 277 13.00 -21.21 17.52
N ASP A 278 14.21 -20.71 17.82
CA ASP A 278 14.39 -19.46 18.56
C ASP A 278 15.63 -18.64 18.11
N VAL A 279 16.07 -17.74 18.96
CA VAL A 279 17.23 -16.86 18.69
C VAL A 279 18.52 -17.64 18.49
N GLN A 280 18.66 -18.83 19.11
CA GLN A 280 19.90 -19.61 19.01
C GLN A 280 20.07 -20.20 17.62
N ASP A 281 18.99 -20.58 16.95
CA ASP A 281 19.02 -21.05 15.56
C ASP A 281 19.51 -19.96 14.61
N ALA A 282 19.00 -18.74 14.79
CA ALA A 282 19.48 -17.58 14.02
C ALA A 282 20.97 -17.31 14.28
N VAL A 283 21.47 -17.51 15.51
CA VAL A 283 22.89 -17.37 15.86
C VAL A 283 23.72 -18.49 15.22
N GLU A 284 23.22 -19.73 15.21
CA GLU A 284 23.90 -20.87 14.55
C GLU A 284 24.04 -20.63 13.04
N LEU A 285 22.94 -20.15 12.39
CA LEU A 285 22.94 -19.78 10.98
C LEU A 285 23.95 -18.66 10.68
N LEU A 286 23.91 -17.57 11.44
CA LEU A 286 24.85 -16.46 11.27
C LEU A 286 26.31 -16.89 11.52
N THR A 287 26.55 -17.84 12.42
CA THR A 287 27.88 -18.42 12.68
C THR A 287 28.32 -19.19 11.45
N TYR A 288 27.49 -20.05 10.89
CA TYR A 288 27.77 -20.75 9.63
C TYR A 288 28.10 -19.77 8.51
N TYR A 289 27.23 -18.77 8.28
CA TYR A 289 27.42 -17.74 7.25
C TYR A 289 28.73 -16.97 7.42
N ALA A 290 29.02 -16.50 8.63
CA ALA A 290 30.26 -15.76 8.91
C ALA A 290 31.53 -16.58 8.64
N ARG A 291 31.52 -17.88 9.01
CA ARG A 291 32.62 -18.80 8.73
C ARG A 291 32.80 -19.02 7.24
N LYS A 292 31.71 -19.26 6.51
CA LYS A 292 31.68 -19.40 5.05
C LYS A 292 32.23 -18.16 4.35
N ALA A 293 31.77 -16.97 4.76
CA ALA A 293 32.28 -15.71 4.23
C ALA A 293 33.75 -15.46 4.49
N ALA A 294 34.28 -15.97 5.61
CA ALA A 294 35.70 -15.91 5.97
C ALA A 294 36.55 -17.02 5.33
N ASN A 295 35.98 -17.87 4.47
CA ASN A 295 36.61 -19.08 3.91
C ASN A 295 37.15 -20.05 4.99
N LEU A 296 36.48 -20.14 6.12
CA LEU A 296 36.72 -21.09 7.18
C LEU A 296 35.81 -22.31 7.02
N PRO A 297 36.18 -23.48 7.58
CA PRO A 297 35.26 -24.61 7.65
C PRO A 297 33.95 -24.21 8.34
N ALA A 298 32.85 -24.39 7.65
CA ALA A 298 31.50 -24.05 8.13
C ALA A 298 30.62 -25.30 8.11
N SER A 299 29.97 -25.59 9.22
CA SER A 299 29.02 -26.68 9.39
C SER A 299 28.09 -26.34 10.54
N PHE A 300 26.90 -26.94 10.52
CA PHE A 300 25.97 -26.91 11.66
C PHE A 300 26.41 -28.00 12.65
N SER A 301 26.73 -27.59 13.88
CA SER A 301 27.43 -28.49 14.83
C SER A 301 26.51 -29.56 15.45
N HIS A 302 25.21 -29.33 15.42
CA HIS A 302 24.22 -30.18 16.07
C HIS A 302 23.46 -31.09 15.09
N LEU A 303 23.70 -30.95 13.78
CA LEU A 303 23.02 -31.71 12.73
C LEU A 303 24.05 -32.62 12.01
N ASP A 304 23.79 -33.92 12.04
CA ASP A 304 24.70 -34.92 11.42
C ASP A 304 24.67 -34.86 9.89
N ASP A 305 23.49 -34.61 9.31
CA ASP A 305 23.30 -34.47 7.86
C ASP A 305 23.42 -32.99 7.46
N GLN A 306 24.59 -32.62 6.95
CA GLN A 306 24.88 -31.25 6.55
C GLN A 306 24.13 -30.81 5.31
N GLU A 307 23.70 -31.72 4.43
CA GLU A 307 22.91 -31.38 3.25
C GLU A 307 21.47 -31.03 3.67
N ALA A 308 20.88 -31.84 4.54
CA ALA A 308 19.60 -31.54 5.15
C ALA A 308 19.66 -30.26 6.00
N ALA A 309 20.75 -30.05 6.76
CA ALA A 309 20.91 -28.83 7.53
C ALA A 309 20.96 -27.56 6.67
N LEU A 310 21.59 -27.63 5.49
CA LEU A 310 21.60 -26.51 4.54
C LEU A 310 20.22 -26.23 3.95
N GLN A 311 19.41 -27.26 3.73
CA GLN A 311 18.03 -27.07 3.27
C GLN A 311 17.14 -26.43 4.35
N LEU A 312 17.37 -26.81 5.62
CA LEU A 312 16.66 -26.18 6.76
C LEU A 312 17.12 -24.74 7.02
N ALA A 313 18.37 -24.42 6.68
CA ALA A 313 18.97 -23.10 6.88
C ALA A 313 18.70 -22.11 5.74
N ASP A 314 18.34 -22.58 4.55
CA ASP A 314 17.87 -21.76 3.43
C ASP A 314 16.35 -21.53 3.63
N VAL A 315 16.03 -20.65 4.58
CA VAL A 315 14.66 -20.44 5.08
C VAL A 315 13.82 -19.72 4.06
N ASN A 316 14.41 -18.81 3.29
CA ASN A 316 13.72 -18.06 2.25
C ASN A 316 13.71 -18.77 0.88
N GLN A 317 14.41 -19.93 0.79
CA GLN A 317 14.51 -20.77 -0.40
C GLN A 317 15.09 -20.06 -1.65
N ASP A 318 15.99 -19.07 -1.43
CA ASP A 318 16.67 -18.38 -2.53
C ASP A 318 17.91 -19.14 -3.06
N GLY A 319 18.25 -20.27 -2.46
CA GLY A 319 19.39 -21.13 -2.78
C GLY A 319 20.70 -20.70 -2.13
N THR A 320 20.65 -19.71 -1.22
CA THR A 320 21.83 -19.23 -0.48
C THR A 320 21.53 -19.17 1.01
N VAL A 321 22.40 -19.70 1.84
CA VAL A 321 22.29 -19.54 3.29
C VAL A 321 23.07 -18.31 3.70
N ASP A 322 22.34 -17.26 4.14
CA ASP A 322 22.92 -15.96 4.52
C ASP A 322 22.15 -15.25 5.65
N ALA A 323 22.39 -13.94 5.80
CA ALA A 323 21.78 -13.16 6.88
C ALA A 323 20.26 -12.94 6.69
N ALA A 324 19.73 -13.07 5.46
CA ALA A 324 18.32 -12.95 5.22
C ALA A 324 17.54 -14.09 5.87
N ASP A 325 18.07 -15.32 5.81
CA ASP A 325 17.46 -16.48 6.47
C ASP A 325 17.42 -16.33 7.99
N ALA A 326 18.47 -15.78 8.59
CA ALA A 326 18.48 -15.51 10.02
C ALA A 326 17.40 -14.47 10.42
N VAL A 327 17.10 -13.51 9.56
CA VAL A 327 16.01 -12.55 9.76
C VAL A 327 14.65 -13.26 9.72
N GLU A 328 14.47 -14.25 8.84
CA GLU A 328 13.24 -15.03 8.78
C GLU A 328 13.03 -15.85 10.07
N ILE A 329 14.07 -16.53 10.58
CA ILE A 329 14.01 -17.24 11.86
C ILE A 329 13.62 -16.28 13.01
N LEU A 330 14.27 -15.12 13.11
CA LEU A 330 13.95 -14.14 14.13
C LEU A 330 12.54 -13.56 14.00
N THR A 331 12.07 -13.39 12.77
CA THR A 331 10.70 -12.92 12.50
C THR A 331 9.68 -13.97 12.93
N TYR A 332 9.90 -15.23 12.61
CA TYR A 332 9.08 -16.35 13.08
C TYR A 332 9.04 -16.39 14.60
N TYR A 333 10.21 -16.40 15.26
CA TYR A 333 10.32 -16.44 16.72
C TYR A 333 9.54 -15.27 17.38
N THR A 334 9.71 -14.05 16.87
CA THR A 334 9.03 -12.88 17.44
C THR A 334 7.52 -12.93 17.26
N LYS A 335 7.01 -13.41 16.13
CA LYS A 335 5.58 -13.61 15.89
C LYS A 335 5.02 -14.71 16.79
N GLN A 336 5.72 -15.84 16.92
CA GLN A 336 5.34 -16.94 17.81
C GLN A 336 5.29 -16.46 19.26
N ALA A 337 6.31 -15.77 19.73
CA ALA A 337 6.35 -15.21 21.09
C ALA A 337 5.25 -14.17 21.36
N ALA A 338 4.79 -13.47 20.34
CA ALA A 338 3.68 -12.52 20.40
C ALA A 338 2.29 -13.18 20.26
N GLY A 339 2.22 -14.49 19.98
CA GLY A 339 0.96 -15.20 19.73
C GLY A 339 0.30 -14.77 18.41
N LEU A 340 1.11 -14.42 17.42
CA LEU A 340 0.67 -13.97 16.09
C LEU A 340 0.77 -15.06 15.02
N LEU A 341 1.30 -16.24 15.38
CA LEU A 341 1.33 -17.45 14.57
C LEU A 341 0.41 -18.50 15.16
#